data_6ae4cf29abaee6ac3d755929354a321e
#
_entry.id   6ae4cf29abaee6ac3d755929354a321e
#
_cell.length_a   1.000
_cell.length_b   1.000
_cell.length_c   1.000
_cell.angle_alpha   90.00
_cell.angle_beta   90.00
_cell.angle_gamma   90.00
#
_symmetry.space_group_name_H-M   'P 1'
#
loop_
_entity.id
_entity.type
_entity.pdbx_description
1 polymer ?
#
loop_
_entity_poly.entity_id
_entity_poly.type
_entity_poly.pdbx_seq_one_letter_code
_entity_poly.pdbx_strand_id
1 'polypeptide(L)'
;MSHDIRTPMNVIMGFTNIALQHADDSDKMKECLEKIRVSGSNLQELIDDVLDISRIESGEFKIVSPPVKLPELFDFYCQAIAGMAEAKNIRFSGKLHDISHNVLLSDQIRLGQIYMNLLSNAAKYTPENGDVKFEVYEEKLAESGKVRLVSVVSDTGIGMTPEFMEQMYSAFSRAVDTRVNKVRGSGLGLAIVKKIVDLMDGAIEAESKVGKGTTFRVTLDLPAAADDAETEEHTETAITLPE
;
A
#
# COMPACT_ATOMS: atom_id res chain seq x y z
N MET A 1 4.91 20.00 2.80
CA MET A 1 5.99 19.61 1.88
C MET A 1 7.39 19.98 2.38
N SER A 2 7.80 21.27 2.48
CA SER A 2 9.17 21.60 2.96
C SER A 2 9.51 21.10 4.36
N HIS A 3 8.54 21.03 5.28
CA HIS A 3 8.75 20.50 6.62
C HIS A 3 8.98 18.99 6.61
N ASP A 4 8.25 18.25 5.76
CA ASP A 4 8.26 16.78 5.73
C ASP A 4 9.53 16.25 5.06
N ILE A 5 10.12 17.01 4.14
CA ILE A 5 11.45 16.76 3.57
C ILE A 5 12.56 17.12 4.58
N ARG A 6 12.42 18.23 5.31
CA ARG A 6 13.44 18.69 6.26
C ARG A 6 13.63 17.74 7.45
N THR A 7 12.54 17.11 7.90
CA THR A 7 12.58 16.22 9.07
C THR A 7 13.50 15.00 8.85
N PRO A 8 13.32 14.15 7.82
CA PRO A 8 14.23 13.02 7.57
C PRO A 8 15.65 13.50 7.24
N MET A 9 15.82 14.63 6.54
CA MET A 9 17.13 15.20 6.26
C MET A 9 17.89 15.57 7.53
N ASN A 10 17.21 16.21 8.49
CA ASN A 10 17.83 16.56 9.78
C ASN A 10 18.20 15.31 10.61
N VAL A 11 17.38 14.23 10.52
CA VAL A 11 17.68 12.93 11.15
C VAL A 11 18.96 12.34 10.55
N ILE A 12 19.07 12.30 9.21
CA ILE A 12 20.27 11.82 8.51
C ILE A 12 21.50 12.61 8.96
N MET A 13 21.44 13.94 8.90
CA MET A 13 22.56 14.80 9.31
C MET A 13 22.94 14.62 10.78
N GLY A 14 21.95 14.53 11.67
CA GLY A 14 22.15 14.33 13.11
C GLY A 14 22.85 12.99 13.41
N PHE A 15 22.37 11.88 12.87
CA PHE A 15 22.98 10.57 13.09
C PHE A 15 24.32 10.42 12.37
N THR A 16 24.55 11.10 11.25
CA THR A 16 25.87 11.16 10.62
C THR A 16 26.89 11.83 11.56
N ASN A 17 26.54 12.97 12.18
CA ASN A 17 27.43 13.64 13.14
C ASN A 17 27.70 12.76 14.38
N ILE A 18 26.68 12.05 14.89
CA ILE A 18 26.86 11.13 16.03
C ILE A 18 27.77 9.96 15.63
N ALA A 19 27.61 9.39 14.45
CA ALA A 19 28.46 8.30 13.95
C ALA A 19 29.94 8.75 13.85
N LEU A 20 30.18 9.95 13.33
CA LEU A 20 31.53 10.51 13.22
C LEU A 20 32.20 10.74 14.58
N GLN A 21 31.43 11.13 15.61
CA GLN A 21 31.95 11.33 16.98
C GLN A 21 32.21 10.02 17.72
N HIS A 22 31.65 8.90 17.26
CA HIS A 22 31.73 7.58 17.89
C HIS A 22 32.28 6.53 16.92
N ALA A 23 33.24 6.91 16.09
CA ALA A 23 33.78 6.04 15.04
C ALA A 23 34.43 4.76 15.60
N ASP A 24 34.94 4.77 16.83
CA ASP A 24 35.55 3.61 17.48
C ASP A 24 34.54 2.69 18.19
N ASP A 25 33.25 3.09 18.28
CA ASP A 25 32.15 2.30 18.87
C ASP A 25 31.32 1.64 17.76
N SER A 26 31.64 0.38 17.45
CA SER A 26 31.01 -0.38 16.36
C SER A 26 29.48 -0.53 16.52
N ASP A 27 28.98 -0.69 17.76
CA ASP A 27 27.54 -0.92 17.98
C ASP A 27 26.77 0.39 17.81
N LYS A 28 27.29 1.47 18.33
CA LYS A 28 26.72 2.82 18.15
C LYS A 28 26.77 3.27 16.69
N MET A 29 27.86 2.92 15.99
CA MET A 29 27.99 3.16 14.54
C MET A 29 26.89 2.44 13.77
N LYS A 30 26.66 1.14 14.04
CA LYS A 30 25.58 0.35 13.41
C LYS A 30 24.20 0.95 13.67
N GLU A 31 23.92 1.35 14.91
CA GLU A 31 22.65 2.01 15.24
C GLU A 31 22.46 3.31 14.43
N CYS A 32 23.50 4.15 14.34
CA CYS A 32 23.44 5.37 13.56
C CYS A 32 23.20 5.10 12.07
N LEU A 33 23.92 4.15 11.47
CA LEU A 33 23.77 3.78 10.07
C LEU A 33 22.35 3.26 9.78
N GLU A 34 21.77 2.47 10.69
CA GLU A 34 20.39 1.99 10.54
C GLU A 34 19.38 3.16 10.56
N LYS A 35 19.54 4.12 11.47
CA LYS A 35 18.71 5.34 11.51
C LYS A 35 18.84 6.19 10.24
N ILE A 36 20.07 6.30 9.72
CA ILE A 36 20.34 7.00 8.45
C ILE A 36 19.64 6.27 7.30
N ARG A 37 19.79 4.94 7.21
CA ARG A 37 19.19 4.11 6.18
C ARG A 37 17.65 4.27 6.16
N VAL A 38 17.00 4.10 7.32
CA VAL A 38 15.55 4.24 7.46
C VAL A 38 15.09 5.65 7.07
N SER A 39 15.82 6.70 7.50
CA SER A 39 15.47 8.09 7.16
C SER A 39 15.67 8.39 5.68
N GLY A 40 16.71 7.80 5.06
CA GLY A 40 16.98 7.91 3.63
C GLY A 40 15.88 7.29 2.79
N SER A 41 15.45 6.06 3.15
CA SER A 41 14.32 5.39 2.47
C SER A 41 13.02 6.20 2.59
N ASN A 42 12.72 6.75 3.77
CA ASN A 42 11.53 7.58 3.97
C ASN A 42 11.58 8.89 3.14
N LEU A 43 12.76 9.48 2.97
CA LEU A 43 12.94 10.67 2.14
C LEU A 43 12.76 10.36 0.66
N GLN A 44 13.29 9.22 0.21
CA GLN A 44 13.11 8.75 -1.17
C GLN A 44 11.63 8.51 -1.47
N GLU A 45 10.90 7.78 -0.63
CA GLU A 45 9.47 7.54 -0.77
C GLU A 45 8.68 8.86 -0.88
N LEU A 46 9.00 9.86 -0.04
CA LEU A 46 8.38 11.18 -0.11
C LEU A 46 8.64 11.91 -1.44
N ILE A 47 9.87 11.81 -1.97
CA ILE A 47 10.22 12.43 -3.26
C ILE A 47 9.46 11.75 -4.39
N ASP A 48 9.42 10.41 -4.39
CA ASP A 48 8.72 9.62 -5.40
C ASP A 48 7.21 9.93 -5.38
N ASP A 49 6.60 10.02 -4.20
CA ASP A 49 5.21 10.43 -3.99
C ASP A 49 4.91 11.83 -4.60
N VAL A 50 5.79 12.80 -4.33
CA VAL A 50 5.63 14.18 -4.85
C VAL A 50 5.79 14.23 -6.36
N LEU A 51 6.74 13.47 -6.92
CA LEU A 51 6.94 13.38 -8.35
C LEU A 51 5.75 12.71 -9.05
N ASP A 52 5.17 11.65 -8.46
CA ASP A 52 3.98 11.00 -9.00
C ASP A 52 2.79 11.95 -9.01
N ILE A 53 2.52 12.68 -7.93
CA ILE A 53 1.45 13.70 -7.90
C ILE A 53 1.69 14.77 -8.98
N SER A 54 2.92 15.27 -9.11
CA SER A 54 3.25 16.30 -10.11
C SER A 54 3.03 15.80 -11.54
N ARG A 55 3.41 14.55 -11.85
CA ARG A 55 3.18 13.92 -13.16
C ARG A 55 1.69 13.70 -13.44
N ILE A 56 0.91 13.35 -12.41
CA ILE A 56 -0.54 13.19 -12.53
C ILE A 56 -1.19 14.55 -12.82
N GLU A 57 -0.81 15.59 -12.11
CA GLU A 57 -1.36 16.95 -12.29
C GLU A 57 -0.99 17.57 -13.64
N SER A 58 0.21 17.27 -14.17
CA SER A 58 0.64 17.72 -15.50
C SER A 58 0.02 16.92 -16.66
N GLY A 59 -0.68 15.81 -16.36
CA GLY A 59 -1.23 14.91 -17.39
C GLY A 59 -0.16 14.05 -18.10
N GLU A 60 1.06 14.03 -17.60
CA GLU A 60 2.16 13.23 -18.15
C GLU A 60 2.13 11.76 -17.66
N PHE A 61 1.28 11.48 -16.67
CA PHE A 61 1.14 10.16 -16.08
C PHE A 61 0.35 9.24 -17.03
N LYS A 62 1.01 8.26 -17.59
CA LYS A 62 0.41 7.29 -18.52
C LYS A 62 0.24 5.95 -17.86
N ILE A 63 -0.95 5.38 -17.99
CA ILE A 63 -1.21 3.97 -17.64
C ILE A 63 -0.82 3.13 -18.86
N VAL A 64 -0.05 2.09 -18.62
CA VAL A 64 0.28 1.06 -19.61
C VAL A 64 -0.47 -0.22 -19.26
N SER A 65 -0.73 -1.08 -20.25
CA SER A 65 -1.53 -2.27 -20.03
C SER A 65 -0.84 -3.53 -20.57
N PRO A 66 0.40 -3.85 -20.11
CA PRO A 66 1.03 -5.12 -20.41
C PRO A 66 0.27 -6.26 -19.69
N PRO A 67 0.49 -7.53 -20.13
CA PRO A 67 0.00 -8.69 -19.40
C PRO A 67 0.59 -8.75 -17.99
N VAL A 68 -0.28 -8.92 -16.99
CA VAL A 68 0.06 -9.06 -15.58
C VAL A 68 -0.49 -10.37 -15.07
N LYS A 69 0.37 -11.20 -14.49
CA LYS A 69 -0.04 -12.44 -13.82
C LYS A 69 -0.53 -12.11 -12.41
N LEU A 70 -1.84 -12.17 -12.24
CA LEU A 70 -2.49 -11.76 -11.01
C LEU A 70 -2.08 -12.60 -9.79
N PRO A 71 -1.96 -13.95 -9.86
CA PRO A 71 -1.51 -14.74 -8.71
C PRO A 71 -0.09 -14.38 -8.26
N GLU A 72 0.85 -14.22 -9.22
CA GLU A 72 2.24 -13.83 -8.88
C GLU A 72 2.30 -12.45 -8.21
N LEU A 73 1.51 -11.50 -8.70
CA LEU A 73 1.40 -10.16 -8.13
C LEU A 73 0.82 -10.20 -6.72
N PHE A 74 -0.26 -10.96 -6.53
CA PHE A 74 -0.91 -11.15 -5.24
C PHE A 74 0.05 -11.74 -4.21
N ASP A 75 0.71 -12.85 -4.54
CA ASP A 75 1.66 -13.53 -3.66
C ASP A 75 2.84 -12.62 -3.27
N PHE A 76 3.36 -11.84 -4.22
CA PHE A 76 4.44 -10.88 -3.94
C PHE A 76 4.04 -9.87 -2.86
N TYR A 77 2.85 -9.28 -2.95
CA TYR A 77 2.39 -8.31 -1.95
C TYR A 77 1.99 -8.96 -0.64
N CYS A 78 1.43 -10.17 -0.66
CA CYS A 78 1.19 -10.94 0.56
C CYS A 78 2.48 -11.21 1.32
N GLN A 79 3.55 -11.66 0.65
CA GLN A 79 4.85 -11.91 1.28
C GLN A 79 5.48 -10.62 1.84
N ALA A 80 5.40 -9.50 1.09
CA ALA A 80 5.93 -8.22 1.54
C ALA A 80 5.24 -7.74 2.83
N ILE A 81 3.92 -7.91 2.93
CA ILE A 81 3.16 -7.50 4.12
C ILE A 81 3.30 -8.49 5.27
N ALA A 82 3.42 -9.78 4.99
CA ALA A 82 3.63 -10.80 6.02
C ALA A 82 4.82 -10.48 6.92
N GLY A 83 5.96 -10.09 6.33
CA GLY A 83 7.14 -9.66 7.10
C GLY A 83 6.91 -8.42 7.96
N MET A 84 6.12 -7.44 7.48
CA MET A 84 5.76 -6.25 8.26
C MET A 84 4.79 -6.59 9.41
N ALA A 85 3.85 -7.49 9.17
CA ALA A 85 2.87 -7.94 10.14
C ALA A 85 3.52 -8.75 11.26
N GLU A 86 4.42 -9.67 10.92
CA GLU A 86 5.20 -10.46 11.89
C GLU A 86 6.03 -9.56 12.81
N ALA A 87 6.77 -8.60 12.24
CA ALA A 87 7.58 -7.65 13.00
C ALA A 87 6.76 -6.81 14.00
N LYS A 88 5.45 -6.71 13.82
CA LYS A 88 4.52 -5.95 14.67
C LYS A 88 3.53 -6.82 15.44
N ASN A 89 3.68 -8.14 15.35
CA ASN A 89 2.76 -9.11 15.98
C ASN A 89 1.29 -8.89 15.57
N ILE A 90 1.06 -8.73 14.26
CA ILE A 90 -0.27 -8.57 13.62
C ILE A 90 -0.57 -9.87 12.88
N ARG A 91 -1.81 -10.37 12.96
CA ARG A 91 -2.25 -11.48 12.12
C ARG A 91 -2.57 -10.98 10.72
N PHE A 92 -1.89 -11.53 9.73
CA PHE A 92 -2.15 -11.24 8.32
C PHE A 92 -2.76 -12.46 7.62
N SER A 93 -3.76 -12.22 6.78
CA SER A 93 -4.30 -13.23 5.89
C SER A 93 -4.53 -12.65 4.49
N GLY A 94 -4.02 -13.33 3.47
CA GLY A 94 -4.26 -13.04 2.07
C GLY A 94 -5.10 -14.15 1.43
N LYS A 95 -6.11 -13.79 0.62
CA LYS A 95 -6.93 -14.75 -0.09
C LYS A 95 -7.27 -14.27 -1.50
N LEU A 96 -6.96 -15.12 -2.47
CA LEU A 96 -7.34 -14.94 -3.87
C LEU A 96 -8.53 -15.88 -4.14
N HIS A 97 -9.69 -15.31 -4.47
CA HIS A 97 -10.93 -16.05 -4.62
C HIS A 97 -11.36 -16.08 -6.09
N ASP A 98 -11.92 -17.21 -6.52
CA ASP A 98 -12.71 -17.36 -7.74
C ASP A 98 -12.15 -16.61 -8.98
N ILE A 99 -10.83 -16.73 -9.20
CA ILE A 99 -10.16 -16.14 -10.34
C ILE A 99 -10.29 -17.06 -11.54
N SER A 100 -10.95 -16.57 -12.58
CA SER A 100 -11.10 -17.26 -13.87
C SER A 100 -10.02 -16.85 -14.88
N HIS A 101 -9.35 -15.70 -14.68
CA HIS A 101 -8.32 -15.17 -15.57
C HIS A 101 -7.06 -14.89 -14.79
N ASN A 102 -6.01 -15.70 -14.99
CA ASN A 102 -4.73 -15.54 -14.32
C ASN A 102 -3.94 -14.36 -14.85
N VAL A 103 -4.16 -13.96 -16.12
CA VAL A 103 -3.46 -12.87 -16.77
C VAL A 103 -4.44 -11.78 -17.19
N LEU A 104 -4.23 -10.58 -16.67
CA LEU A 104 -5.02 -9.39 -16.98
C LEU A 104 -4.12 -8.35 -17.66
N LEU A 105 -4.70 -7.53 -18.54
CA LEU A 105 -3.97 -6.40 -19.13
C LEU A 105 -4.09 -5.21 -18.19
N SER A 106 -2.99 -4.85 -17.53
CA SER A 106 -2.97 -3.76 -16.55
C SER A 106 -1.57 -3.22 -16.33
N ASP A 107 -1.47 -2.11 -15.61
CA ASP A 107 -0.19 -1.56 -15.17
C ASP A 107 0.21 -2.18 -13.83
N GLN A 108 1.14 -3.15 -13.89
CA GLN A 108 1.63 -3.87 -12.71
C GLN A 108 2.21 -2.93 -11.65
N ILE A 109 2.91 -1.87 -12.08
CA ILE A 109 3.53 -0.91 -11.16
C ILE A 109 2.45 -0.14 -10.43
N ARG A 110 1.40 0.28 -11.13
CA ARG A 110 0.30 1.06 -10.55
C ARG A 110 -0.63 0.20 -9.69
N LEU A 111 -0.94 -1.02 -10.10
CA LEU A 111 -1.62 -1.99 -9.23
C LEU A 111 -0.82 -2.22 -7.94
N GLY A 112 0.49 -2.42 -8.09
CA GLY A 112 1.38 -2.58 -6.95
C GLY A 112 1.42 -1.38 -6.02
N GLN A 113 1.39 -0.18 -6.58
CA GLN A 113 1.36 1.06 -5.82
C GLN A 113 0.05 1.21 -5.03
N ILE A 114 -1.09 0.84 -5.62
CA ILE A 114 -2.38 0.76 -4.90
C ILE A 114 -2.27 -0.21 -3.74
N TYR A 115 -1.87 -1.46 -4.00
CA TYR A 115 -1.81 -2.51 -2.98
C TYR A 115 -0.85 -2.16 -1.85
N MET A 116 0.37 -1.73 -2.18
CA MET A 116 1.38 -1.39 -1.17
C MET A 116 0.93 -0.23 -0.28
N ASN A 117 0.31 0.82 -0.83
CA ASN A 117 -0.22 1.93 -0.04
C ASN A 117 -1.33 1.50 0.91
N LEU A 118 -2.30 0.70 0.45
CA LEU A 118 -3.41 0.25 1.29
C LEU A 118 -2.94 -0.74 2.35
N LEU A 119 -2.15 -1.73 1.98
CA LEU A 119 -1.66 -2.79 2.87
C LEU A 119 -0.67 -2.26 3.91
N SER A 120 0.27 -1.39 3.51
CA SER A 120 1.18 -0.78 4.46
C SER A 120 0.46 0.14 5.46
N ASN A 121 -0.58 0.86 5.01
CA ASN A 121 -1.44 1.63 5.91
C ASN A 121 -2.18 0.71 6.89
N ALA A 122 -2.78 -0.39 6.43
CA ALA A 122 -3.44 -1.37 7.28
C ALA A 122 -2.48 -1.90 8.36
N ALA A 123 -1.30 -2.40 7.98
CA ALA A 123 -0.28 -2.88 8.92
C ALA A 123 0.21 -1.79 9.88
N LYS A 124 0.32 -0.54 9.40
CA LYS A 124 0.81 0.60 10.15
C LYS A 124 -0.15 1.04 11.26
N TYR A 125 -1.45 1.08 10.96
CA TYR A 125 -2.48 1.59 11.86
C TYR A 125 -3.20 0.51 12.67
N THR A 126 -2.90 -0.75 12.44
CA THR A 126 -3.37 -1.87 13.27
C THR A 126 -2.47 -2.02 14.50
N PRO A 127 -3.02 -2.10 15.72
CA PRO A 127 -2.24 -2.39 16.93
C PRO A 127 -1.74 -3.84 16.94
N GLU A 128 -0.82 -4.15 17.86
CA GLU A 128 -0.40 -5.52 18.14
C GLU A 128 -1.61 -6.42 18.40
N ASN A 129 -1.53 -7.68 17.94
CA ASN A 129 -2.60 -8.69 18.01
C ASN A 129 -3.87 -8.34 17.20
N GLY A 130 -3.83 -7.31 16.38
CA GLY A 130 -4.91 -6.99 15.44
C GLY A 130 -4.83 -7.84 14.18
N ASP A 131 -5.79 -7.64 13.28
CA ASP A 131 -5.93 -8.40 12.04
C ASP A 131 -5.82 -7.48 10.85
N VAL A 132 -5.14 -7.96 9.79
CA VAL A 132 -5.13 -7.36 8.45
C VAL A 132 -5.48 -8.44 7.45
N LYS A 133 -6.45 -8.16 6.56
CA LYS A 133 -6.88 -9.08 5.51
C LYS A 133 -6.72 -8.43 4.15
N PHE A 134 -6.25 -9.21 3.18
CA PHE A 134 -6.18 -8.82 1.79
C PHE A 134 -6.91 -9.87 0.94
N GLU A 135 -8.01 -9.47 0.34
CA GLU A 135 -8.84 -10.36 -0.48
C GLU A 135 -8.96 -9.78 -1.89
N VAL A 136 -8.77 -10.64 -2.89
CA VAL A 136 -8.94 -10.26 -4.29
C VAL A 136 -9.85 -11.29 -4.94
N TYR A 137 -10.83 -10.83 -5.70
CA TYR A 137 -11.76 -11.68 -6.44
C TYR A 137 -12.17 -11.03 -7.76
N GLU A 138 -12.63 -11.88 -8.65
CA GLU A 138 -13.10 -11.51 -9.97
C GLU A 138 -14.63 -11.56 -10.04
N GLU A 139 -15.23 -10.52 -10.59
CA GLU A 139 -16.67 -10.50 -10.92
C GLU A 139 -16.82 -10.48 -12.44
N LYS A 140 -17.73 -11.28 -12.96
CA LYS A 140 -18.03 -11.31 -14.40
C LYS A 140 -18.75 -10.04 -14.81
N LEU A 141 -18.27 -9.41 -15.88
CA LEU A 141 -18.95 -8.30 -16.53
C LEU A 141 -19.82 -8.83 -17.70
N ALA A 142 -20.89 -8.10 -17.98
CA ALA A 142 -21.71 -8.38 -19.16
C ALA A 142 -20.97 -8.06 -20.48
N GLU A 143 -19.96 -7.19 -20.43
CA GLU A 143 -19.10 -6.83 -21.56
C GLU A 143 -18.09 -7.96 -21.81
N SER A 144 -18.05 -8.46 -23.05
CA SER A 144 -17.13 -9.53 -23.44
C SER A 144 -15.67 -9.07 -23.39
N GLY A 145 -14.80 -9.89 -22.84
CA GLY A 145 -13.34 -9.64 -22.81
C GLY A 145 -12.83 -8.74 -21.69
N LYS A 146 -13.72 -8.30 -20.76
CA LYS A 146 -13.32 -7.61 -19.53
C LYS A 146 -13.81 -8.35 -18.30
N VAL A 147 -13.08 -8.20 -17.23
CA VAL A 147 -13.42 -8.70 -15.90
C VAL A 147 -13.34 -7.56 -14.89
N ARG A 148 -14.17 -7.62 -13.89
CA ARG A 148 -14.09 -6.71 -12.74
C ARG A 148 -13.22 -7.30 -11.67
N LEU A 149 -12.04 -6.73 -11.49
CA LEU A 149 -11.14 -7.08 -10.40
C LEU A 149 -11.54 -6.26 -9.16
N VAL A 150 -11.90 -6.94 -8.09
CA VAL A 150 -12.23 -6.33 -6.81
C VAL A 150 -11.17 -6.71 -5.78
N SER A 151 -10.51 -5.70 -5.21
CA SER A 151 -9.49 -5.87 -4.19
C SER A 151 -9.95 -5.23 -2.89
N VAL A 152 -9.95 -6.00 -1.80
CA VAL A 152 -10.41 -5.57 -0.49
C VAL A 152 -9.26 -5.67 0.51
N VAL A 153 -8.96 -4.56 1.17
CA VAL A 153 -8.01 -4.51 2.30
C VAL A 153 -8.79 -4.10 3.54
N SER A 154 -8.82 -4.98 4.54
CA SER A 154 -9.51 -4.74 5.81
C SER A 154 -8.53 -4.83 6.97
N ASP A 155 -8.69 -3.96 7.95
CA ASP A 155 -7.92 -3.96 9.18
C ASP A 155 -8.79 -3.76 10.42
N THR A 156 -8.32 -4.21 11.57
CA THR A 156 -8.92 -3.97 12.89
C THR A 156 -8.21 -2.85 13.65
N GLY A 157 -7.71 -1.86 12.92
CA GLY A 157 -6.92 -0.76 13.44
C GLY A 157 -7.73 0.32 14.15
N ILE A 158 -7.10 1.46 14.31
CA ILE A 158 -7.67 2.61 15.01
C ILE A 158 -8.92 3.19 14.33
N GLY A 159 -9.11 2.91 13.04
CA GLY A 159 -10.18 3.51 12.23
C GLY A 159 -10.02 5.01 12.01
N MET A 160 -10.95 5.59 11.29
CA MET A 160 -10.99 7.01 10.92
C MET A 160 -12.27 7.68 11.45
N THR A 161 -12.17 8.99 11.74
CA THR A 161 -13.35 9.80 12.05
C THR A 161 -14.08 10.18 10.77
N PRO A 162 -15.39 10.48 10.81
CA PRO A 162 -16.14 10.95 9.64
C PRO A 162 -15.49 12.17 8.97
N GLU A 163 -15.03 13.12 9.78
CA GLU A 163 -14.40 14.35 9.27
C GLU A 163 -13.09 14.06 8.53
N PHE A 164 -12.31 13.05 8.96
CA PHE A 164 -11.10 12.64 8.26
C PHE A 164 -11.44 11.86 6.98
N MET A 165 -12.47 11.04 7.00
CA MET A 165 -12.92 10.30 5.81
C MET A 165 -13.32 11.24 4.66
N GLU A 166 -13.93 12.39 4.94
CA GLU A 166 -14.28 13.38 3.91
C GLU A 166 -13.05 13.96 3.18
N GLN A 167 -11.89 13.98 3.83
CA GLN A 167 -10.67 14.59 3.30
C GLN A 167 -9.50 13.62 3.13
N MET A 168 -9.68 12.31 3.37
CA MET A 168 -8.59 11.32 3.39
C MET A 168 -7.85 11.19 2.04
N TYR A 169 -8.50 11.55 0.94
CA TYR A 169 -7.91 11.56 -0.41
C TYR A 169 -7.28 12.91 -0.79
N SER A 170 -7.33 13.90 0.08
CA SER A 170 -6.63 15.17 -0.14
C SER A 170 -5.14 15.02 0.13
N ALA A 171 -4.30 15.57 -0.75
CA ALA A 171 -2.85 15.52 -0.58
C ALA A 171 -2.43 16.15 0.76
N PHE A 172 -1.46 15.53 1.44
CA PHE A 172 -0.94 15.92 2.75
C PHE A 172 -1.97 15.85 3.90
N SER A 173 -3.12 15.20 3.68
CA SER A 173 -4.12 14.99 4.74
C SER A 173 -3.63 13.97 5.75
N ARG A 174 -3.69 14.34 7.04
CA ARG A 174 -3.32 13.46 8.16
C ARG A 174 -4.37 13.60 9.26
N ALA A 175 -4.74 12.47 9.84
CA ALA A 175 -5.64 12.49 11.00
C ALA A 175 -4.97 13.24 12.16
N VAL A 176 -5.67 14.23 12.70
CA VAL A 176 -5.25 14.98 13.90
C VAL A 176 -5.71 14.19 15.12
N ASP A 177 -5.06 13.06 15.39
CA ASP A 177 -5.34 12.24 16.58
C ASP A 177 -4.03 11.97 17.31
N THR A 178 -4.01 12.15 18.63
CA THR A 178 -2.84 11.89 19.47
C THR A 178 -2.35 10.45 19.38
N ARG A 179 -3.23 9.51 19.03
CA ARG A 179 -2.91 8.10 18.77
C ARG A 179 -2.12 7.91 17.47
N VAL A 180 -2.31 8.81 16.49
CA VAL A 180 -1.68 8.80 15.16
C VAL A 180 -0.39 9.62 15.13
N ASN A 181 -0.22 10.58 16.04
CA ASN A 181 0.95 11.49 16.06
C ASN A 181 2.31 10.76 16.19
N LYS A 182 2.32 9.51 16.65
CA LYS A 182 3.53 8.67 16.69
C LYS A 182 3.79 7.93 15.37
N VAL A 183 2.83 7.89 14.46
CA VAL A 183 2.88 7.13 13.23
C VAL A 183 3.28 8.06 12.09
N ARG A 184 4.51 7.91 11.58
CA ARG A 184 5.06 8.72 10.49
C ARG A 184 4.40 8.38 9.15
N GLY A 185 4.16 9.37 8.29
CA GLY A 185 3.66 9.19 6.92
C GLY A 185 3.55 10.52 6.20
N SER A 186 3.64 10.48 4.87
CA SER A 186 3.56 11.65 3.99
C SER A 186 2.17 12.29 3.95
N GLY A 187 1.13 11.49 4.14
CA GLY A 187 -0.25 11.91 3.85
C GLY A 187 -0.55 11.99 2.36
N LEU A 188 0.31 11.40 1.51
CA LEU A 188 0.16 11.38 0.05
C LEU A 188 -0.38 10.03 -0.46
N GLY A 189 -0.12 8.93 0.24
CA GLY A 189 -0.43 7.59 -0.25
C GLY A 189 -1.89 7.38 -0.67
N LEU A 190 -2.88 7.78 0.14
CA LEU A 190 -4.30 7.66 -0.24
C LEU A 190 -4.69 8.61 -1.39
N ALA A 191 -4.10 9.79 -1.46
CA ALA A 191 -4.30 10.71 -2.58
C ALA A 191 -3.78 10.11 -3.89
N ILE A 192 -2.60 9.46 -3.85
CA ILE A 192 -2.01 8.75 -4.99
C ILE A 192 -2.90 7.58 -5.40
N VAL A 193 -3.33 6.74 -4.43
CA VAL A 193 -4.25 5.62 -4.71
C VAL A 193 -5.50 6.10 -5.42
N LYS A 194 -6.17 7.13 -4.90
CA LYS A 194 -7.37 7.71 -5.53
C LYS A 194 -7.11 8.16 -6.96
N LYS A 195 -6.00 8.86 -7.20
CA LYS A 195 -5.62 9.34 -8.52
C LYS A 195 -5.31 8.22 -9.51
N ILE A 196 -4.58 7.18 -9.06
CA ILE A 196 -4.28 6.02 -9.91
C ILE A 196 -5.58 5.28 -10.27
N VAL A 197 -6.45 5.02 -9.29
CA VAL A 197 -7.75 4.37 -9.52
C VAL A 197 -8.60 5.17 -10.50
N ASP A 198 -8.66 6.50 -10.38
CA ASP A 198 -9.38 7.36 -11.30
C ASP A 198 -8.79 7.32 -12.72
N LEU A 199 -7.46 7.28 -12.86
CA LEU A 199 -6.78 7.15 -14.16
C LEU A 199 -6.96 5.78 -14.81
N MET A 200 -7.30 4.76 -14.01
CA MET A 200 -7.64 3.41 -14.48
C MET A 200 -9.15 3.23 -14.66
N ASP A 201 -9.94 4.31 -14.67
CA ASP A 201 -11.41 4.30 -14.79
C ASP A 201 -12.09 3.40 -13.74
N GLY A 202 -11.48 3.25 -12.55
CA GLY A 202 -11.95 2.43 -11.45
C GLY A 202 -12.68 3.20 -10.36
N ALA A 203 -13.03 2.48 -9.30
CA ALA A 203 -13.62 3.05 -8.10
C ALA A 203 -12.86 2.62 -6.85
N ILE A 204 -12.77 3.50 -5.86
CA ILE A 204 -12.31 3.19 -4.50
C ILE A 204 -13.33 3.67 -3.48
N GLU A 205 -13.72 2.76 -2.61
CA GLU A 205 -14.64 2.99 -1.51
C GLU A 205 -13.95 2.69 -0.19
N ALA A 206 -14.37 3.37 0.88
CA ALA A 206 -13.84 3.12 2.22
C ALA A 206 -14.96 3.12 3.24
N GLU A 207 -14.92 2.12 4.11
CA GLU A 207 -15.74 2.04 5.31
C GLU A 207 -14.82 2.05 6.52
N SER A 208 -15.05 2.95 7.46
CA SER A 208 -14.23 3.05 8.66
C SER A 208 -15.02 3.54 9.86
N LYS A 209 -14.63 3.04 11.02
CA LYS A 209 -15.17 3.49 12.29
C LYS A 209 -14.07 3.52 13.35
N VAL A 210 -13.98 4.62 14.08
CA VAL A 210 -13.00 4.79 15.17
C VAL A 210 -13.03 3.60 16.13
N GLY A 211 -11.87 2.97 16.34
CA GLY A 211 -11.68 1.81 17.20
C GLY A 211 -12.22 0.48 16.64
N LYS A 212 -12.66 0.44 15.38
CA LYS A 212 -13.15 -0.78 14.71
C LYS A 212 -12.33 -1.20 13.51
N GLY A 213 -11.48 -0.29 12.99
CA GLY A 213 -10.66 -0.51 11.80
C GLY A 213 -11.22 0.14 10.55
N THR A 214 -10.64 -0.23 9.42
CA THR A 214 -10.97 0.30 8.11
C THR A 214 -11.06 -0.83 7.08
N THR A 215 -11.95 -0.68 6.11
CA THR A 215 -12.02 -1.51 4.92
C THR A 215 -11.98 -0.61 3.69
N PHE A 216 -10.99 -0.85 2.83
CA PHE A 216 -10.92 -0.26 1.50
C PHE A 216 -11.32 -1.29 0.46
N ARG A 217 -12.15 -0.88 -0.49
CA ARG A 217 -12.54 -1.68 -1.66
C ARG A 217 -12.12 -0.93 -2.92
N VAL A 218 -11.28 -1.55 -3.74
CA VAL A 218 -10.88 -1.03 -5.06
C VAL A 218 -11.49 -1.91 -6.13
N THR A 219 -12.13 -1.31 -7.12
CA THR A 219 -12.79 -1.98 -8.23
C THR A 219 -12.21 -1.46 -9.54
N LEU A 220 -11.71 -2.36 -10.39
CA LEU A 220 -11.12 -2.05 -11.70
C LEU A 220 -11.70 -2.98 -12.76
N ASP A 221 -12.17 -2.42 -13.87
CA ASP A 221 -12.66 -3.19 -15.01
C ASP A 221 -11.52 -3.37 -16.03
N LEU A 222 -10.85 -4.53 -16.00
CA LEU A 222 -9.62 -4.81 -16.74
C LEU A 222 -9.87 -5.77 -17.91
N PRO A 223 -9.21 -5.58 -19.07
CA PRO A 223 -9.26 -6.57 -20.15
C PRO A 223 -8.56 -7.86 -19.70
N ALA A 224 -9.17 -9.01 -19.99
CA ALA A 224 -8.53 -10.31 -19.87
C ALA A 224 -7.56 -10.54 -21.05
N ALA A 225 -6.42 -11.18 -20.81
CA ALA A 225 -5.54 -11.58 -21.90
C ALA A 225 -6.17 -12.72 -22.70
N ALA A 226 -5.98 -12.72 -24.03
CA ALA A 226 -6.66 -13.62 -24.96
C ALA A 226 -6.28 -15.12 -24.85
N ASP A 227 -5.26 -15.49 -24.06
CA ASP A 227 -4.62 -16.82 -24.09
C ASP A 227 -4.73 -17.62 -22.76
N ASP A 228 -5.65 -17.28 -21.86
CA ASP A 228 -5.80 -18.02 -20.58
C ASP A 228 -6.81 -19.18 -20.63
N ALA A 229 -7.01 -19.79 -21.82
CA ALA A 229 -7.93 -20.93 -21.95
C ALA A 229 -7.39 -22.27 -21.42
N GLU A 230 -6.14 -22.33 -20.93
CA GLU A 230 -5.58 -23.51 -20.25
C GLU A 230 -5.28 -23.16 -18.77
N THR A 231 -6.33 -23.03 -17.99
CA THR A 231 -6.16 -22.81 -16.56
C THR A 231 -6.43 -24.11 -15.81
N GLU A 232 -5.39 -24.67 -15.22
CA GLU A 232 -5.55 -25.53 -14.05
C GLU A 232 -6.39 -24.74 -13.02
N GLU A 233 -7.47 -25.35 -12.52
CA GLU A 233 -8.25 -24.81 -11.40
C GLU A 233 -7.30 -24.47 -10.25
N HIS A 234 -6.90 -23.20 -10.13
CA HIS A 234 -6.15 -22.75 -8.96
C HIS A 234 -7.08 -22.76 -7.76
N THR A 235 -6.92 -23.81 -6.98
CA THR A 235 -7.44 -23.93 -5.63
C THR A 235 -7.08 -22.68 -4.84
N GLU A 236 -8.03 -22.19 -4.03
CA GLU A 236 -7.87 -21.06 -3.10
C GLU A 236 -6.45 -20.98 -2.50
N THR A 237 -5.66 -19.99 -2.94
CA THR A 237 -4.37 -19.72 -2.30
C THR A 237 -4.63 -18.89 -1.07
N ALA A 238 -4.62 -19.49 0.09
CA ALA A 238 -4.72 -18.81 1.37
C ALA A 238 -3.35 -18.74 2.03
N ILE A 239 -2.81 -17.54 2.25
CA ILE A 239 -1.61 -17.32 3.05
C ILE A 239 -2.07 -16.85 4.43
N THR A 240 -1.91 -17.73 5.42
CA THR A 240 -2.15 -17.39 6.83
C THR A 240 -0.83 -17.58 7.58
N LEU A 241 -0.39 -16.55 8.29
CA LEU A 241 0.75 -16.71 9.20
C LEU A 241 0.33 -17.56 10.39
N PRO A 242 1.17 -18.52 10.85
CA PRO A 242 0.87 -19.36 12.02
C PRO A 242 0.67 -18.52 13.28
N GLU A 243 -0.13 -19.07 14.22
CA GLU A 243 -0.42 -18.53 15.54
C GLU A 243 0.83 -18.35 16.42
#